data_f87452a0abc3053fb0fb3843af17a568
#
_entry.id   f87452a0abc3053fb0fb3843af17a568
#
_cell.length_a   1.000
_cell.length_b   1.000
_cell.length_c   1.000
_cell.angle_alpha   90.00
_cell.angle_beta   90.00
_cell.angle_gamma   90.00
#
_symmetry.space_group_name_H-M   'P 1'
#
loop_
_entity.id
_entity.type
_entity.pdbx_description
1 polymer ?
#
loop_
_entity_poly.entity_id
_entity_poly.type
_entity_poly.pdbx_seq_one_letter_code
_entity_poly.pdbx_strand_id
1 'polypeptide(L)'
;MIALLALLITWVVTSGGGGGDNGAQGSNGKNPASSITPGPSGSGPAISQAPGGRDEPTEGADGGGSGDDGSGTGGDGSDDGANGNGDGGGAGGGTGTGGSGGIGIGSGTTLPAGTTLPNCTASVVTLSLRSVNNEYAPGQTPTFRLTAKNSSGSDCKVDLGPKKAVLTITKTGSTDPYWSTADCPADSGSRLYRVVAGDTFTYTVTWNRKPSAAECATPPAGTAGPGTYLVEVRTPGFAKAQTSFVLAED
;
A
#
# COMPACT_ATOMS: atom_id res chain seq x y z
N MET A 1 -27.33 -45.37 -11.73
CA MET A 1 -26.87 -43.97 -11.99
C MET A 1 -27.98 -43.08 -12.53
N ILE A 2 -28.87 -43.54 -13.40
CA ILE A 2 -29.96 -42.73 -14.00
C ILE A 2 -30.98 -42.26 -12.95
N ALA A 3 -31.31 -43.08 -11.95
CA ALA A 3 -32.25 -42.74 -10.86
C ALA A 3 -31.76 -41.61 -9.95
N LEU A 4 -30.44 -41.50 -9.68
CA LEU A 4 -29.85 -40.44 -8.89
C LEU A 4 -29.85 -39.07 -9.60
N LEU A 5 -29.69 -39.10 -10.94
CA LEU A 5 -29.75 -37.89 -11.75
C LEU A 5 -31.20 -37.34 -11.81
N ALA A 6 -32.21 -38.21 -11.87
CA ALA A 6 -33.62 -37.79 -11.86
C ALA A 6 -34.01 -37.15 -10.52
N LEU A 7 -33.51 -37.67 -9.41
CA LEU A 7 -33.75 -37.09 -8.07
C LEU A 7 -33.11 -35.73 -7.86
N LEU A 8 -31.91 -35.52 -8.43
CA LEU A 8 -31.24 -34.22 -8.38
C LEU A 8 -31.97 -33.15 -9.21
N ILE A 9 -32.48 -33.51 -10.39
CA ILE A 9 -33.21 -32.59 -11.25
C ILE A 9 -34.57 -32.21 -10.59
N THR A 10 -35.28 -33.14 -9.98
CA THR A 10 -36.53 -32.82 -9.30
C THR A 10 -36.31 -31.93 -8.07
N TRP A 11 -35.19 -32.10 -7.35
CA TRP A 11 -34.88 -31.25 -6.19
C TRP A 11 -34.60 -29.81 -6.58
N VAL A 12 -33.88 -29.57 -7.69
CA VAL A 12 -33.57 -28.22 -8.21
C VAL A 12 -34.83 -27.50 -8.70
N VAL A 13 -35.78 -28.23 -9.31
CA VAL A 13 -37.02 -27.62 -9.83
C VAL A 13 -38.01 -27.30 -8.69
N THR A 14 -38.04 -28.07 -7.58
CA THR A 14 -38.97 -27.84 -6.47
C THR A 14 -38.46 -26.83 -5.43
N SER A 15 -37.15 -26.57 -5.34
CA SER A 15 -36.59 -25.60 -4.38
C SER A 15 -36.45 -24.19 -4.94
N GLY A 16 -36.77 -23.94 -6.21
CA GLY A 16 -36.70 -22.65 -6.87
C GLY A 16 -37.99 -21.86 -7.09
N GLY A 17 -39.12 -22.29 -6.46
CA GLY A 17 -40.43 -21.69 -6.71
C GLY A 17 -41.08 -21.13 -5.42
N GLY A 18 -40.78 -19.88 -5.11
CA GLY A 18 -41.44 -19.11 -4.04
C GLY A 18 -41.62 -17.67 -4.46
N GLY A 19 -42.36 -17.43 -5.56
CA GLY A 19 -42.90 -16.13 -5.93
C GLY A 19 -44.31 -15.99 -5.34
N GLY A 20 -44.47 -15.19 -4.32
CA GLY A 20 -45.75 -14.79 -3.76
C GLY A 20 -46.29 -13.58 -4.49
N ASP A 21 -47.27 -13.80 -5.35
CA ASP A 21 -48.16 -12.74 -5.86
C ASP A 21 -49.07 -12.27 -4.71
N ASN A 22 -48.92 -11.03 -4.29
CA ASN A 22 -49.99 -10.30 -3.61
C ASN A 22 -50.38 -9.09 -4.45
N GLY A 23 -51.44 -9.24 -5.21
CA GLY A 23 -52.19 -8.18 -5.82
C GLY A 23 -52.75 -7.22 -4.76
N ALA A 24 -52.50 -5.98 -4.89
CA ALA A 24 -53.27 -4.90 -4.29
C ALA A 24 -53.54 -3.82 -5.35
N GLN A 25 -54.77 -3.69 -5.55
CA GLN A 25 -55.52 -2.81 -6.43
C GLN A 25 -55.32 -1.33 -6.07
N GLY A 26 -55.07 -0.53 -7.08
CA GLY A 26 -55.52 0.83 -7.32
C GLY A 26 -55.27 1.92 -6.29
N SER A 27 -54.52 2.92 -6.69
CA SER A 27 -54.93 4.33 -6.57
C SER A 27 -54.06 5.22 -7.46
N ASN A 28 -54.67 5.88 -8.42
CA ASN A 28 -54.15 7.04 -9.12
C ASN A 28 -53.70 8.10 -8.11
N GLY A 29 -52.44 8.40 -8.07
CA GLY A 29 -51.88 9.51 -7.35
C GLY A 29 -50.66 10.02 -8.10
N LYS A 30 -50.89 10.97 -9.00
CA LYS A 30 -49.85 11.84 -9.56
C LYS A 30 -49.31 12.71 -8.42
N ASN A 31 -48.24 12.27 -7.78
CA ASN A 31 -47.40 13.17 -6.99
C ASN A 31 -46.10 13.39 -7.75
N PRO A 32 -45.86 14.64 -8.19
CA PRO A 32 -44.54 14.99 -8.68
C PRO A 32 -43.54 14.88 -7.54
N ALA A 33 -42.37 14.34 -7.85
CA ALA A 33 -41.25 14.29 -6.93
C ALA A 33 -40.99 15.68 -6.34
N SER A 34 -40.84 15.71 -5.01
CA SER A 34 -40.54 16.96 -4.30
C SER A 34 -39.24 17.54 -4.87
N SER A 35 -39.34 18.67 -5.54
CA SER A 35 -38.22 19.49 -5.95
C SER A 35 -37.47 19.92 -4.71
N ILE A 36 -36.20 19.51 -4.60
CA ILE A 36 -35.29 20.03 -3.58
C ILE A 36 -34.93 21.44 -4.02
N THR A 37 -35.62 22.43 -3.49
CA THR A 37 -35.22 23.84 -3.63
C THR A 37 -33.98 24.06 -2.78
N PRO A 38 -32.85 24.51 -3.34
CA PRO A 38 -31.73 24.92 -2.53
C PRO A 38 -32.17 26.11 -1.66
N GLY A 39 -31.99 25.99 -0.34
CA GLY A 39 -32.23 27.08 0.57
C GLY A 39 -31.33 28.27 0.26
N PRO A 40 -31.77 29.50 0.61
CA PRO A 40 -30.98 30.69 0.34
C PRO A 40 -29.63 30.60 1.07
N SER A 41 -28.56 30.77 0.29
CA SER A 41 -27.20 30.90 0.81
C SER A 41 -27.17 32.10 1.74
N GLY A 42 -27.00 31.84 3.04
CA GLY A 42 -26.73 32.91 3.99
C GLY A 42 -25.42 33.59 3.62
N SER A 43 -25.48 34.81 3.17
CA SER A 43 -24.33 35.71 3.02
C SER A 43 -23.78 36.04 4.42
N GLY A 44 -22.88 35.17 4.94
CA GLY A 44 -22.03 35.52 6.04
C GLY A 44 -21.00 36.55 5.59
N PRO A 45 -20.56 37.46 6.49
CA PRO A 45 -19.61 38.50 6.12
C PRO A 45 -18.30 37.86 5.67
N ALA A 46 -17.80 38.35 4.53
CA ALA A 46 -16.48 38.00 4.03
C ALA A 46 -15.43 38.34 5.09
N ILE A 47 -14.64 37.36 5.48
CA ILE A 47 -13.48 37.55 6.34
C ILE A 47 -12.43 38.27 5.50
N SER A 48 -12.37 39.58 5.59
CA SER A 48 -11.28 40.39 5.08
C SER A 48 -10.17 40.38 6.14
N GLN A 49 -9.38 39.31 6.17
CA GLN A 49 -8.06 39.37 6.80
C GLN A 49 -7.03 39.57 5.69
N ALA A 50 -6.45 40.73 5.70
CA ALA A 50 -5.28 41.05 4.90
C ALA A 50 -4.12 40.11 5.31
N PRO A 51 -3.28 39.66 4.38
CA PRO A 51 -2.08 38.93 4.73
C PRO A 51 -1.19 39.84 5.57
N GLY A 52 -0.88 39.41 6.79
CA GLY A 52 0.05 40.09 7.67
C GLY A 52 1.38 40.29 7.01
N GLY A 53 1.78 41.56 6.87
CA GLY A 53 3.10 41.93 6.42
C GLY A 53 4.16 41.37 7.36
N ARG A 54 5.22 40.88 6.79
CA ARG A 54 6.48 40.59 7.46
C ARG A 54 7.04 41.94 7.93
N ASP A 55 7.24 42.10 9.23
CA ASP A 55 8.04 43.17 9.78
C ASP A 55 9.51 42.95 9.40
N GLU A 56 10.05 43.84 8.58
CA GLU A 56 11.48 43.95 8.34
C GLU A 56 12.15 44.49 9.61
N PRO A 57 13.29 43.91 10.06
CA PRO A 57 14.07 44.53 11.13
C PRO A 57 14.81 45.74 10.57
N THR A 58 14.50 46.86 11.14
CA THR A 58 15.20 48.15 10.97
C THR A 58 16.64 48.02 11.40
N GLU A 59 17.55 48.47 10.54
CA GLU A 59 18.97 48.67 10.86
C GLU A 59 19.11 49.72 11.97
N GLY A 60 19.90 49.40 12.97
CA GLY A 60 20.39 50.31 13.98
C GLY A 60 21.85 50.03 14.21
N ALA A 61 22.64 51.00 13.89
CA ALA A 61 24.09 51.04 13.88
C ALA A 61 24.73 51.06 15.26
N ASP A 62 26.05 50.78 15.21
CA ASP A 62 27.15 51.21 16.09
C ASP A 62 27.52 50.38 17.32
N GLY A 63 28.82 50.07 17.34
CA GLY A 63 29.56 49.85 18.55
C GLY A 63 30.68 48.81 18.50
N GLY A 64 31.83 49.20 18.05
CA GLY A 64 33.20 48.84 18.12
C GLY A 64 33.67 47.90 19.24
N GLY A 65 34.73 47.14 18.96
CA GLY A 65 35.50 46.41 19.97
C GLY A 65 36.48 45.43 19.34
N SER A 66 37.69 45.91 19.20
CA SER A 66 38.94 45.21 18.80
C SER A 66 39.39 44.13 19.78
N GLY A 67 40.19 43.21 19.28
CA GLY A 67 41.14 42.39 20.07
C GLY A 67 40.97 40.90 19.73
N ASP A 68 41.88 40.13 19.41
CA ASP A 68 43.33 40.07 19.28
C ASP A 68 43.64 38.60 18.97
N ASP A 69 44.62 38.43 18.23
CA ASP A 69 45.51 37.32 17.90
C ASP A 69 45.51 36.07 18.80
N GLY A 70 45.64 34.90 18.15
CA GLY A 70 46.01 33.66 18.77
C GLY A 70 46.35 32.54 17.78
N SER A 71 47.49 32.67 17.11
CA SER A 71 48.23 31.59 16.47
C SER A 71 48.55 30.47 17.44
N GLY A 72 48.39 29.23 17.00
CA GLY A 72 48.81 28.07 17.75
C GLY A 72 49.01 26.88 16.85
N THR A 73 50.22 26.73 16.41
CA THR A 73 50.83 25.65 15.60
C THR A 73 50.91 24.33 16.37
N GLY A 74 50.75 23.19 15.69
CA GLY A 74 51.62 22.04 15.85
C GLY A 74 51.18 20.90 16.73
N GLY A 75 51.32 19.71 16.21
CA GLY A 75 51.38 18.51 17.02
C GLY A 75 51.03 17.24 16.25
N ASP A 76 52.01 16.69 15.51
CA ASP A 76 52.08 15.29 15.10
C ASP A 76 52.01 14.39 16.32
N GLY A 77 51.34 13.24 16.15
CA GLY A 77 51.31 12.18 17.13
C GLY A 77 50.72 10.91 16.53
N SER A 78 51.53 10.21 15.80
CA SER A 78 51.31 8.78 15.52
C SER A 78 51.35 8.02 16.81
N ASP A 79 50.42 7.09 17.05
CA ASP A 79 50.75 5.82 17.70
C ASP A 79 49.65 4.78 17.50
N ASP A 80 50.14 3.62 17.18
CA ASP A 80 49.52 2.33 16.98
C ASP A 80 48.69 1.85 18.20
N GLY A 81 47.56 1.16 17.92
CA GLY A 81 46.83 0.48 18.94
C GLY A 81 45.77 -0.47 18.38
N ALA A 82 46.14 -1.72 18.29
CA ALA A 82 45.43 -2.86 17.77
C ALA A 82 44.10 -3.18 18.47
N ASN A 83 43.22 -3.79 17.71
CA ASN A 83 42.32 -4.91 18.08
C ASN A 83 41.03 -4.56 18.82
N GLY A 84 39.94 -4.67 18.12
CA GLY A 84 38.57 -4.69 18.63
C GLY A 84 37.62 -5.30 17.60
N ASN A 85 37.51 -6.60 17.66
CA ASN A 85 36.52 -7.40 16.94
C ASN A 85 35.13 -6.89 17.27
N GLY A 86 34.45 -6.33 16.26
CA GLY A 86 33.07 -5.92 16.32
C GLY A 86 32.33 -6.49 15.12
N ASP A 87 31.68 -7.64 15.30
CA ASP A 87 30.70 -8.17 14.38
C ASP A 87 29.61 -7.17 14.07
N GLY A 88 29.78 -6.40 13.03
CA GLY A 88 28.76 -5.58 12.41
C GLY A 88 28.06 -6.37 11.33
N GLY A 89 26.91 -7.00 11.67
CA GLY A 89 26.07 -7.70 10.73
C GLY A 89 25.70 -6.80 9.54
N GLY A 90 26.35 -7.04 8.41
CA GLY A 90 26.07 -6.40 7.15
C GLY A 90 24.64 -6.71 6.70
N ALA A 91 23.84 -5.67 6.58
CA ALA A 91 22.58 -5.71 5.84
C ALA A 91 22.90 -6.00 4.37
N GLY A 92 22.85 -7.27 4.00
CA GLY A 92 22.98 -7.73 2.63
C GLY A 92 21.78 -7.27 1.82
N GLY A 93 21.89 -6.11 1.19
CA GLY A 93 21.02 -5.69 0.10
C GLY A 93 21.26 -6.59 -1.12
N GLY A 94 20.55 -7.70 -1.21
CA GLY A 94 20.54 -8.53 -2.41
C GLY A 94 19.92 -7.79 -3.58
N THR A 95 20.74 -7.21 -4.45
CA THR A 95 20.30 -6.77 -5.78
C THR A 95 20.10 -8.00 -6.66
N GLY A 96 18.89 -8.57 -6.59
CA GLY A 96 18.45 -9.60 -7.53
C GLY A 96 18.17 -8.98 -8.89
N THR A 97 19.14 -9.07 -9.78
CA THR A 97 19.00 -8.72 -11.19
C THR A 97 18.27 -9.86 -11.90
N GLY A 98 17.07 -9.60 -12.43
CA GLY A 98 16.41 -10.47 -13.39
C GLY A 98 15.10 -11.10 -12.91
N GLY A 99 14.06 -10.30 -12.77
CA GLY A 99 12.69 -10.76 -12.69
C GLY A 99 11.78 -9.58 -12.93
N SER A 100 10.80 -9.73 -13.79
CA SER A 100 9.75 -8.73 -14.05
C SER A 100 8.85 -8.52 -12.84
N GLY A 101 9.41 -8.29 -11.65
CA GLY A 101 8.68 -8.22 -10.41
C GLY A 101 8.97 -6.94 -9.65
N GLY A 102 7.94 -6.35 -9.06
CA GLY A 102 8.10 -5.29 -8.09
C GLY A 102 8.91 -5.80 -6.89
N ILE A 103 9.79 -4.97 -6.37
CA ILE A 103 10.59 -5.24 -5.17
C ILE A 103 9.77 -4.78 -3.96
N GLY A 104 9.47 -5.73 -3.04
CA GLY A 104 8.86 -5.42 -1.77
C GLY A 104 9.92 -5.29 -0.67
N ILE A 105 9.88 -4.19 0.07
CA ILE A 105 10.76 -3.89 1.20
C ILE A 105 9.92 -3.52 2.42
N GLY A 106 10.13 -4.24 3.53
CA GLY A 106 9.50 -3.93 4.82
C GLY A 106 10.30 -2.89 5.61
N SER A 107 9.60 -2.12 6.44
CA SER A 107 10.17 -1.11 7.32
C SER A 107 10.97 -1.70 8.50
N GLY A 108 10.92 -3.01 8.70
CA GLY A 108 11.58 -3.71 9.79
C GLY A 108 12.46 -4.88 9.34
N THR A 109 13.16 -5.47 10.28
CA THR A 109 13.99 -6.66 10.04
C THR A 109 13.11 -7.88 9.78
N THR A 110 13.48 -8.67 8.80
CA THR A 110 12.86 -9.97 8.54
C THR A 110 13.14 -10.93 9.69
N LEU A 111 12.15 -11.75 10.01
CA LEU A 111 12.26 -12.78 11.03
C LEU A 111 12.70 -14.11 10.41
N PRO A 112 13.48 -14.92 11.14
CA PRO A 112 13.82 -16.27 10.71
C PRO A 112 12.56 -17.16 10.66
N ALA A 113 12.57 -18.16 9.77
CA ALA A 113 11.43 -19.06 9.57
C ALA A 113 11.00 -19.81 10.85
N GLY A 114 11.93 -20.08 11.76
CA GLY A 114 11.68 -20.76 13.05
C GLY A 114 11.22 -19.84 14.19
N THR A 115 10.88 -18.58 13.94
CA THR A 115 10.43 -17.67 15.01
C THR A 115 9.17 -18.19 15.71
N THR A 116 9.16 -18.10 17.05
CA THR A 116 8.06 -18.54 17.93
C THR A 116 6.96 -17.50 18.09
N LEU A 117 7.12 -16.29 17.54
CA LEU A 117 6.08 -15.28 17.58
C LEU A 117 4.75 -15.83 17.01
N PRO A 118 3.59 -15.55 17.64
CA PRO A 118 2.31 -15.96 17.11
C PRO A 118 2.03 -15.25 15.77
N ASN A 119 1.23 -15.87 14.92
CA ASN A 119 0.76 -15.22 13.70
C ASN A 119 -0.20 -14.08 14.04
N CYS A 120 -0.10 -12.97 13.33
CA CYS A 120 -1.09 -11.91 13.42
C CYS A 120 -2.44 -12.40 12.91
N THR A 121 -3.52 -11.96 13.54
CA THR A 121 -4.90 -12.29 13.15
C THR A 121 -5.65 -11.02 12.77
N ALA A 122 -6.67 -11.14 11.93
CA ALA A 122 -7.51 -10.01 11.51
C ALA A 122 -8.32 -9.38 12.66
N SER A 123 -8.43 -10.03 13.81
CA SER A 123 -9.07 -9.46 14.99
C SER A 123 -8.25 -8.38 15.67
N VAL A 124 -6.92 -8.40 15.51
CA VAL A 124 -6.01 -7.48 16.20
C VAL A 124 -5.09 -6.71 15.23
N VAL A 125 -4.94 -7.19 14.01
CA VAL A 125 -4.14 -6.52 12.98
C VAL A 125 -5.01 -6.17 11.77
N THR A 126 -4.99 -4.90 11.39
CA THR A 126 -5.67 -4.40 10.19
C THR A 126 -4.64 -4.16 9.09
N LEU A 127 -4.90 -4.74 7.91
CA LEU A 127 -4.13 -4.46 6.69
C LEU A 127 -4.82 -3.37 5.88
N SER A 128 -4.05 -2.40 5.41
CA SER A 128 -4.50 -1.38 4.47
C SER A 128 -3.49 -1.18 3.35
N LEU A 129 -3.98 -0.93 2.14
CA LEU A 129 -3.16 -0.70 0.95
C LEU A 129 -3.39 0.71 0.43
N ARG A 130 -2.30 1.42 0.12
CA ARG A 130 -2.37 2.75 -0.49
C ARG A 130 -1.33 2.89 -1.60
N SER A 131 -1.68 3.60 -2.65
CA SER A 131 -0.70 4.13 -3.60
C SER A 131 -0.01 5.34 -2.99
N VAL A 132 1.29 5.50 -3.23
CA VAL A 132 2.06 6.67 -2.75
C VAL A 132 1.57 7.94 -3.45
N ASN A 133 1.33 7.85 -4.76
CA ASN A 133 0.73 8.91 -5.56
C ASN A 133 -0.59 8.40 -6.18
N ASN A 134 -1.55 9.30 -6.36
CA ASN A 134 -2.77 8.98 -7.08
C ASN A 134 -2.54 8.88 -8.59
N GLU A 135 -1.51 9.57 -9.08
CA GLU A 135 -1.12 9.61 -10.47
C GLU A 135 0.40 9.54 -10.61
N TYR A 136 0.87 8.85 -11.65
CA TYR A 136 2.28 8.70 -11.99
C TYR A 136 2.51 9.17 -13.42
N ALA A 137 3.37 10.16 -13.58
CA ALA A 137 3.81 10.66 -14.88
C ALA A 137 4.58 9.57 -15.67
N PRO A 138 4.73 9.73 -16.99
CA PRO A 138 5.56 8.85 -17.81
C PRO A 138 6.95 8.63 -17.19
N GLY A 139 7.41 7.38 -17.17
CA GLY A 139 8.69 6.99 -16.57
C GLY A 139 8.73 6.89 -15.03
N GLN A 140 7.76 7.44 -14.31
CA GLN A 140 7.70 7.27 -12.85
C GLN A 140 7.34 5.84 -12.45
N THR A 141 7.94 5.35 -11.39
CA THR A 141 7.71 4.01 -10.85
C THR A 141 6.57 4.02 -9.83
N PRO A 142 5.42 3.39 -10.12
CA PRO A 142 4.35 3.24 -9.15
C PRO A 142 4.83 2.53 -7.89
N THR A 143 4.44 3.08 -6.74
CA THR A 143 4.86 2.61 -5.43
C THR A 143 3.64 2.46 -4.53
N PHE A 144 3.54 1.33 -3.86
CA PHE A 144 2.41 0.97 -2.99
C PHE A 144 2.90 0.68 -1.59
N ARG A 145 2.13 1.11 -0.59
CA ARG A 145 2.38 0.83 0.82
C ARG A 145 1.29 -0.07 1.38
N LEU A 146 1.67 -1.27 1.78
CA LEU A 146 0.84 -2.16 2.57
C LEU A 146 1.20 -1.92 4.03
N THR A 147 0.22 -1.50 4.81
CA THR A 147 0.40 -1.15 6.21
C THR A 147 -0.33 -2.17 7.09
N ALA A 148 0.37 -2.75 8.05
CA ALA A 148 -0.17 -3.63 9.08
C ALA A 148 -0.19 -2.88 10.42
N LYS A 149 -1.37 -2.52 10.92
CA LYS A 149 -1.56 -1.86 12.22
C LYS A 149 -1.97 -2.89 13.25
N ASN A 150 -1.15 -3.08 14.28
CA ASN A 150 -1.45 -3.95 15.42
C ASN A 150 -2.11 -3.13 16.52
N SER A 151 -3.34 -3.46 16.87
CA SER A 151 -4.10 -2.81 17.94
C SER A 151 -4.03 -3.57 19.28
N SER A 152 -3.30 -4.70 19.33
CA SER A 152 -3.15 -5.50 20.55
C SER A 152 -1.95 -5.07 21.38
N GLY A 153 -1.92 -5.54 22.62
CA GLY A 153 -0.78 -5.36 23.53
C GLY A 153 0.35 -6.38 23.36
N SER A 154 0.32 -7.19 22.30
CA SER A 154 1.31 -8.25 22.07
C SER A 154 1.85 -8.20 20.65
N ASP A 155 3.12 -8.53 20.50
CA ASP A 155 3.75 -8.65 19.20
C ASP A 155 3.24 -9.88 18.45
N CYS A 156 3.19 -9.79 17.14
CA CYS A 156 2.88 -10.91 16.27
C CYS A 156 3.73 -10.88 14.99
N LYS A 157 3.72 -11.96 14.23
CA LYS A 157 4.37 -12.02 12.92
C LYS A 157 3.36 -12.08 11.80
N VAL A 158 3.69 -11.44 10.69
CA VAL A 158 2.93 -11.50 9.44
C VAL A 158 3.85 -11.94 8.31
N ASP A 159 3.35 -12.79 7.42
CA ASP A 159 4.07 -13.19 6.21
C ASP A 159 3.63 -12.31 5.04
N LEU A 160 4.53 -11.44 4.60
CA LEU A 160 4.32 -10.55 3.46
C LEU A 160 5.20 -10.93 2.25
N GLY A 161 5.63 -12.17 2.18
CA GLY A 161 6.30 -12.69 1.00
C GLY A 161 5.38 -12.73 -0.22
N PRO A 162 5.94 -12.76 -1.45
CA PRO A 162 5.19 -12.60 -2.70
C PRO A 162 4.13 -13.68 -2.94
N LYS A 163 4.27 -14.85 -2.32
CA LYS A 163 3.25 -15.92 -2.38
C LYS A 163 2.23 -15.87 -1.24
N LYS A 164 2.43 -15.00 -0.25
CA LYS A 164 1.55 -14.87 0.93
C LYS A 164 0.78 -13.55 0.92
N ALA A 165 1.45 -12.44 0.71
CA ALA A 165 0.79 -11.16 0.41
C ALA A 165 0.81 -10.95 -1.11
N VAL A 166 -0.13 -11.59 -1.79
CA VAL A 166 -0.21 -11.54 -3.26
C VAL A 166 -0.80 -10.20 -3.67
N LEU A 167 0.03 -9.35 -4.28
CA LEU A 167 -0.42 -8.14 -4.95
C LEU A 167 -0.71 -8.45 -6.41
N THR A 168 -1.82 -7.91 -6.90
CA THR A 168 -2.19 -7.93 -8.32
C THR A 168 -2.48 -6.53 -8.80
N ILE A 169 -2.10 -6.22 -10.02
CA ILE A 169 -2.41 -4.95 -10.70
C ILE A 169 -3.24 -5.27 -11.94
N THR A 170 -4.43 -4.68 -12.02
CA THR A 170 -5.38 -4.91 -13.10
C THR A 170 -5.76 -3.57 -13.71
N LYS A 171 -5.72 -3.44 -15.04
CA LYS A 171 -6.20 -2.24 -15.73
C LYS A 171 -7.73 -2.18 -15.66
N THR A 172 -8.30 -1.02 -15.39
CA THR A 172 -9.75 -0.84 -15.39
C THR A 172 -10.36 -1.26 -16.73
N GLY A 173 -11.42 -2.05 -16.66
CA GLY A 173 -12.06 -2.65 -17.84
C GLY A 173 -11.49 -4.00 -18.28
N SER A 174 -10.41 -4.48 -17.63
CA SER A 174 -9.91 -5.85 -17.77
C SER A 174 -10.34 -6.71 -16.59
N THR A 175 -10.51 -8.00 -16.82
CA THR A 175 -10.71 -9.02 -15.78
C THR A 175 -9.41 -9.71 -15.39
N ASP A 176 -8.42 -9.67 -16.28
CA ASP A 176 -7.16 -10.36 -16.09
C ASP A 176 -6.12 -9.45 -15.45
N PRO A 177 -5.37 -9.94 -14.47
CA PRO A 177 -4.26 -9.20 -13.89
C PRO A 177 -3.20 -8.89 -14.96
N TYR A 178 -2.74 -7.66 -14.99
CA TYR A 178 -1.61 -7.24 -15.80
C TYR A 178 -0.28 -7.67 -15.17
N TRP A 179 -0.24 -7.73 -13.85
CA TRP A 179 0.94 -8.10 -13.07
C TRP A 179 0.55 -8.69 -11.72
N SER A 180 1.36 -9.66 -11.24
CA SER A 180 1.20 -10.25 -9.91
C SER A 180 2.55 -10.57 -9.26
N THR A 181 2.66 -10.37 -7.95
CA THR A 181 3.84 -10.81 -7.19
C THR A 181 3.99 -12.32 -7.16
N ALA A 182 2.91 -13.07 -7.33
CA ALA A 182 2.92 -14.52 -7.29
C ALA A 182 3.38 -15.17 -8.61
N ASP A 183 3.42 -14.43 -9.71
CA ASP A 183 3.70 -14.98 -11.04
C ASP A 183 5.15 -15.50 -11.15
N CYS A 184 6.11 -14.73 -10.65
CA CYS A 184 7.52 -15.13 -10.64
C CYS A 184 8.23 -14.62 -9.38
N PRO A 185 7.99 -15.25 -8.23
CA PRO A 185 8.64 -14.86 -6.98
C PRO A 185 10.12 -15.20 -7.00
N ALA A 186 10.96 -14.27 -6.54
CA ALA A 186 12.42 -14.41 -6.55
C ALA A 186 12.96 -15.44 -5.55
N ASP A 187 12.15 -15.88 -4.58
CA ASP A 187 12.56 -16.78 -3.51
C ASP A 187 11.45 -17.77 -3.11
N SER A 188 11.56 -18.39 -1.93
CA SER A 188 10.55 -19.32 -1.38
C SER A 188 9.13 -18.72 -1.28
N GLY A 189 8.99 -17.41 -1.48
CA GLY A 189 7.73 -16.71 -1.43
C GLY A 189 7.22 -16.40 -0.02
N SER A 190 8.02 -16.65 1.02
CA SER A 190 7.69 -16.34 2.42
C SER A 190 8.68 -15.33 2.98
N ARG A 191 8.15 -14.25 3.58
CA ARG A 191 8.94 -13.24 4.31
C ARG A 191 8.21 -12.81 5.56
N LEU A 192 8.72 -13.25 6.70
CA LEU A 192 8.13 -12.97 8.00
C LEU A 192 8.61 -11.63 8.54
N TYR A 193 7.67 -10.83 9.03
CA TYR A 193 7.93 -9.55 9.70
C TYR A 193 7.26 -9.51 11.05
N ARG A 194 7.93 -8.85 12.01
CA ARG A 194 7.36 -8.54 13.32
C ARG A 194 6.46 -7.32 13.20
N VAL A 195 5.25 -7.41 13.74
CA VAL A 195 4.36 -6.27 13.95
C VAL A 195 4.27 -6.03 15.45
N VAL A 196 4.90 -4.97 15.92
CA VAL A 196 5.02 -4.64 17.33
C VAL A 196 3.66 -4.27 17.92
N ALA A 197 3.44 -4.59 19.18
CA ALA A 197 2.25 -4.24 19.94
C ALA A 197 1.94 -2.74 19.86
N GLY A 198 0.71 -2.39 19.51
CA GLY A 198 0.27 -0.99 19.42
C GLY A 198 0.85 -0.20 18.23
N ASP A 199 1.72 -0.79 17.42
CA ASP A 199 2.49 -0.10 16.39
C ASP A 199 2.00 -0.45 14.96
N THR A 200 2.65 0.17 14.00
CA THR A 200 2.36 0.06 12.57
C THR A 200 3.61 -0.39 11.82
N PHE A 201 3.49 -1.47 11.07
CA PHE A 201 4.51 -1.95 10.16
C PHE A 201 4.13 -1.56 8.72
N THR A 202 5.10 -1.10 7.91
CA THR A 202 4.89 -0.74 6.51
C THR A 202 5.74 -1.60 5.59
N TYR A 203 5.09 -2.17 4.58
CA TYR A 203 5.71 -2.92 3.50
C TYR A 203 5.50 -2.16 2.19
N THR A 204 6.60 -1.80 1.52
CA THR A 204 6.58 -1.01 0.29
C THR A 204 6.85 -1.90 -0.91
N VAL A 205 6.03 -1.80 -1.93
CA VAL A 205 6.19 -2.51 -3.22
C VAL A 205 6.30 -1.49 -4.34
N THR A 206 7.30 -1.64 -5.19
CA THR A 206 7.47 -0.85 -6.41
C THR A 206 7.15 -1.72 -7.62
N TRP A 207 6.55 -1.12 -8.66
CA TRP A 207 6.22 -1.80 -9.90
C TRP A 207 6.84 -1.08 -11.10
N ASN A 208 7.58 -1.81 -11.91
CA ASN A 208 8.31 -1.29 -13.08
C ASN A 208 7.45 -1.11 -14.34
N ARG A 209 6.12 -1.11 -14.21
CA ARG A 209 5.12 -1.01 -15.30
C ARG A 209 5.15 -2.16 -16.30
N LYS A 210 5.93 -3.22 -16.07
CA LYS A 210 5.96 -4.38 -16.96
C LYS A 210 4.91 -5.42 -16.57
N PRO A 211 4.36 -6.15 -17.53
CA PRO A 211 3.50 -7.29 -17.23
C PRO A 211 4.29 -8.42 -16.59
N SER A 212 3.60 -9.33 -15.93
CA SER A 212 4.15 -10.61 -15.49
C SER A 212 3.37 -11.76 -16.16
N ALA A 213 3.91 -12.96 -16.03
CA ALA A 213 3.26 -14.17 -16.49
C ALA A 213 3.46 -15.28 -15.47
N ALA A 214 2.42 -16.08 -15.28
CA ALA A 214 2.43 -17.18 -14.32
C ALA A 214 3.59 -18.14 -14.55
N GLU A 215 4.08 -18.75 -13.47
CA GLU A 215 5.16 -19.75 -13.49
C GLU A 215 6.46 -19.27 -14.13
N CYS A 216 6.75 -17.96 -13.99
CA CYS A 216 7.92 -17.33 -14.61
C CYS A 216 7.99 -17.47 -16.14
N ALA A 217 6.87 -17.66 -16.80
CA ALA A 217 6.81 -17.65 -18.26
C ALA A 217 7.21 -16.28 -18.81
N THR A 218 7.56 -16.23 -20.09
CA THR A 218 7.88 -14.94 -20.73
C THR A 218 6.63 -14.08 -20.83
N PRO A 219 6.58 -12.92 -20.17
CA PRO A 219 5.42 -12.04 -20.24
C PRO A 219 5.33 -11.38 -21.63
N PRO A 220 4.16 -10.85 -22.00
CA PRO A 220 4.01 -10.01 -23.18
C PRO A 220 5.02 -8.87 -23.20
N ALA A 221 5.50 -8.50 -24.38
CA ALA A 221 6.40 -7.36 -24.52
C ALA A 221 5.67 -6.04 -24.26
N GLY A 222 6.41 -5.04 -23.78
CA GLY A 222 5.92 -3.69 -23.57
C GLY A 222 5.81 -3.28 -22.11
N THR A 223 5.23 -2.10 -21.90
CA THR A 223 4.94 -1.51 -20.59
C THR A 223 3.47 -1.14 -20.50
N ALA A 224 2.96 -1.02 -19.30
CA ALA A 224 1.60 -0.58 -19.05
C ALA A 224 1.37 0.82 -19.62
N GLY A 225 0.37 0.94 -20.50
CA GLY A 225 -0.04 2.22 -21.08
C GLY A 225 -0.82 3.09 -20.08
N PRO A 226 -1.15 4.33 -20.48
CA PRO A 226 -1.93 5.24 -19.65
C PRO A 226 -3.31 4.69 -19.30
N GLY A 227 -3.86 5.19 -18.19
CA GLY A 227 -5.17 4.81 -17.70
C GLY A 227 -5.20 4.48 -16.22
N THR A 228 -6.38 4.08 -15.74
CA THR A 228 -6.61 3.73 -14.33
C THR A 228 -6.33 2.24 -14.09
N TYR A 229 -5.67 1.98 -12.98
CA TYR A 229 -5.31 0.64 -12.52
C TYR A 229 -5.81 0.41 -11.10
N LEU A 230 -6.29 -0.78 -10.84
CA LEU A 230 -6.63 -1.29 -9.52
C LEU A 230 -5.46 -2.12 -9.00
N VAL A 231 -5.06 -1.88 -7.76
CA VAL A 231 -4.13 -2.73 -7.00
C VAL A 231 -4.88 -3.41 -5.89
N GLU A 232 -4.77 -4.72 -5.82
CA GLU A 232 -5.34 -5.52 -4.74
C GLU A 232 -4.25 -6.31 -4.04
N VAL A 233 -4.38 -6.48 -2.73
CA VAL A 233 -3.56 -7.40 -1.96
C VAL A 233 -4.46 -8.42 -1.26
N ARG A 234 -4.09 -9.68 -1.38
CA ARG A 234 -4.71 -10.81 -0.69
C ARG A 234 -3.67 -11.47 0.20
N THR A 235 -3.97 -11.53 1.49
CA THR A 235 -3.11 -12.15 2.50
C THR A 235 -3.96 -13.17 3.26
N PRO A 236 -3.51 -14.42 3.42
CA PRO A 236 -4.26 -15.44 4.17
C PRO A 236 -4.65 -14.97 5.56
N GLY A 237 -5.90 -15.16 5.92
CA GLY A 237 -6.44 -14.77 7.24
C GLY A 237 -6.81 -13.29 7.38
N PHE A 238 -6.66 -12.46 6.33
CA PHE A 238 -7.02 -11.05 6.34
C PHE A 238 -8.03 -10.71 5.25
N ALA A 239 -8.80 -9.65 5.47
CA ALA A 239 -9.63 -9.08 4.42
C ALA A 239 -8.75 -8.54 3.28
N LYS A 240 -9.27 -8.65 2.06
CA LYS A 240 -8.65 -8.04 0.88
C LYS A 240 -8.53 -6.52 1.07
N ALA A 241 -7.35 -5.97 0.83
CA ALA A 241 -7.16 -4.52 0.75
C ALA A 241 -6.89 -4.11 -0.70
N GLN A 242 -7.35 -2.91 -1.08
CA GLN A 242 -7.24 -2.42 -2.45
C GLN A 242 -7.06 -0.90 -2.50
N THR A 243 -6.48 -0.44 -3.59
CA THR A 243 -6.35 0.99 -3.94
C THR A 243 -6.29 1.12 -5.46
N SER A 244 -6.50 2.33 -5.97
CA SER A 244 -6.35 2.62 -7.40
C SER A 244 -5.33 3.73 -7.63
N PHE A 245 -4.80 3.81 -8.84
CA PHE A 245 -3.92 4.87 -9.30
C PHE A 245 -4.07 5.06 -10.80
N VAL A 246 -3.54 6.17 -11.30
CA VAL A 246 -3.54 6.53 -12.73
C VAL A 246 -2.11 6.53 -13.26
N LEU A 247 -1.91 5.98 -14.45
CA LEU A 247 -0.75 6.26 -15.28
C LEU A 247 -1.15 7.37 -16.25
N ALA A 248 -0.47 8.52 -16.16
CA ALA A 248 -0.72 9.65 -17.05
C ALA A 248 -0.33 9.35 -18.49
N GLU A 249 -0.94 10.07 -19.41
CA GLU A 249 -0.53 10.12 -20.83
C GLU A 249 0.79 10.86 -20.99
N ASP A 250 1.52 10.58 -22.10
CA ASP A 250 2.75 11.28 -22.49
C ASP A 250 2.45 12.70 -23.01
#